data_550498ab33db54c241efffccc24ef63f
#
_entry.id   550498ab33db54c241efffccc24ef63f
#
_cell.length_a   1.000
_cell.length_b   1.000
_cell.length_c   1.000
_cell.angle_alpha   90.00
_cell.angle_beta   90.00
_cell.angle_gamma   90.00
#
_symmetry.space_group_name_H-M   'P 1'
#
loop_
_entity.id
_entity.type
_entity.pdbx_description
1 polymer ?
#
loop_
_entity_poly.entity_id
_entity_poly.type
_entity_poly.pdbx_seq_one_letter_code
_entity_poly.pdbx_strand_id
1 'polypeptide(L)'
;MLDRSLALAAAFVLSAVTTLTHAADVLRVTAIPDEAPTELQRKFKPLGEYLEQQLGMKVEFTPVADYPAVVEALAADRVDLAWLGGFTFVQARLKTGTAIPLVQREQDAVFTSKFISSDPAVKSISDLKGKTFAFGSVSSTSGSLMPRYFMLQEEIVPEQFFSRVAYSGAHDATAAWVEAGKVDGGVLNASVWDKLVAAGKVDTTKVHVFATTPTYYDYNWTVRGNLDPALIEKITAAFLALDPAKPADKAILDLQAASRFI
;
A
#
# COMPACT_ATOMS: atom_id res chain seq x y z
N MET A 1 90.70 -18.24 -0.40
CA MET A 1 90.05 -16.92 -0.12
C MET A 1 88.59 -17.00 -0.57
N LEU A 2 87.72 -17.06 0.38
CA LEU A 2 86.28 -17.21 0.14
C LEU A 2 85.66 -15.86 -0.10
N ASP A 3 84.93 -15.76 -1.21
CA ASP A 3 84.10 -14.62 -1.50
C ASP A 3 82.62 -15.01 -1.35
N ARG A 4 81.94 -14.39 -0.37
CA ARG A 4 80.53 -14.65 -0.04
C ARG A 4 79.68 -13.50 -0.63
N SER A 5 79.04 -13.75 -1.72
CA SER A 5 78.05 -12.86 -2.29
C SER A 5 76.68 -13.10 -1.62
N LEU A 6 76.20 -12.17 -0.81
CA LEU A 6 74.86 -12.18 -0.27
C LEU A 6 73.86 -11.67 -1.35
N ALA A 7 72.97 -12.55 -1.78
CA ALA A 7 71.82 -12.17 -2.60
C ALA A 7 70.67 -11.81 -1.66
N LEU A 8 70.25 -10.51 -1.63
CA LEU A 8 69.04 -10.07 -1.01
C LEU A 8 67.84 -10.36 -1.94
N ALA A 9 67.01 -11.30 -1.56
CA ALA A 9 65.71 -11.52 -2.19
C ALA A 9 64.69 -10.59 -1.55
N ALA A 10 64.28 -9.52 -2.27
CA ALA A 10 63.18 -8.67 -1.89
C ALA A 10 61.86 -9.37 -2.25
N ALA A 11 61.15 -9.88 -1.25
CA ALA A 11 59.78 -10.39 -1.41
C ALA A 11 58.79 -9.23 -1.50
N PHE A 12 58.27 -8.97 -2.71
CA PHE A 12 57.16 -8.06 -2.93
C PHE A 12 55.88 -8.78 -2.53
N VAL A 13 55.33 -8.42 -1.34
CA VAL A 13 54.00 -8.87 -0.93
C VAL A 13 52.96 -8.00 -1.66
N LEU A 14 52.42 -8.56 -2.72
CA LEU A 14 51.27 -7.96 -3.45
C LEU A 14 50.02 -8.17 -2.61
N SER A 15 49.65 -7.19 -1.80
CA SER A 15 48.36 -7.20 -1.09
C SER A 15 47.24 -7.01 -2.12
N ALA A 16 46.61 -8.11 -2.53
CA ALA A 16 45.38 -8.09 -3.30
C ALA A 16 44.26 -7.53 -2.39
N VAL A 17 43.94 -6.26 -2.58
CA VAL A 17 42.72 -5.68 -2.05
C VAL A 17 41.55 -6.29 -2.84
N THR A 18 40.99 -7.37 -2.31
CA THR A 18 39.71 -7.88 -2.80
C THR A 18 38.64 -6.83 -2.45
N THR A 19 38.29 -5.98 -3.40
CA THR A 19 37.05 -5.22 -3.35
C THR A 19 35.92 -6.24 -3.38
N LEU A 20 35.35 -6.52 -2.22
CA LEU A 20 34.03 -7.15 -2.12
C LEU A 20 33.07 -6.25 -2.87
N THR A 21 32.84 -6.54 -4.15
CA THR A 21 31.65 -6.03 -4.83
C THR A 21 30.47 -6.66 -4.09
N HIS A 22 29.90 -5.94 -3.12
CA HIS A 22 28.56 -6.22 -2.68
C HIS A 22 27.71 -6.21 -3.95
N ALA A 23 27.11 -7.37 -4.28
CA ALA A 23 26.00 -7.38 -5.20
C ALA A 23 25.06 -6.28 -4.71
N ALA A 24 24.72 -5.31 -5.56
CA ALA A 24 23.87 -4.22 -5.18
C ALA A 24 22.61 -4.82 -4.57
N ASP A 25 22.44 -4.63 -3.27
CA ASP A 25 21.28 -5.17 -2.56
C ASP A 25 20.04 -4.63 -3.25
N VAL A 26 19.10 -5.51 -3.54
CA VAL A 26 17.83 -5.17 -4.18
C VAL A 26 16.83 -4.84 -3.09
N LEU A 27 16.23 -3.66 -3.12
CA LEU A 27 15.08 -3.34 -2.29
C LEU A 27 13.82 -3.97 -2.90
N ARG A 28 13.29 -4.98 -2.25
CA ARG A 28 12.08 -5.70 -2.70
C ARG A 28 10.85 -5.00 -2.15
N VAL A 29 10.01 -4.51 -3.06
CA VAL A 29 8.84 -3.69 -2.73
C VAL A 29 7.57 -4.39 -3.15
N THR A 30 6.52 -4.25 -2.39
CA THR A 30 5.16 -4.69 -2.73
C THR A 30 4.10 -3.70 -2.27
N ALA A 31 2.86 -3.95 -2.66
CA ALA A 31 1.71 -3.18 -2.21
C ALA A 31 0.48 -4.10 -2.07
N ILE A 32 -0.44 -3.75 -1.18
CA ILE A 32 -1.78 -4.34 -1.20
C ILE A 32 -2.43 -4.08 -2.57
N PRO A 33 -3.10 -5.07 -3.19
CA PRO A 33 -3.77 -4.90 -4.48
C PRO A 33 -5.13 -4.22 -4.30
N ASP A 34 -5.10 -2.93 -3.93
CA ASP A 34 -6.27 -2.11 -3.64
C ASP A 34 -7.01 -1.63 -4.90
N GLU A 35 -6.35 -1.70 -6.05
CA GLU A 35 -6.87 -1.39 -7.38
C GLU A 35 -6.39 -2.43 -8.41
N ALA A 36 -6.84 -2.32 -9.67
CA ALA A 36 -6.43 -3.20 -10.76
C ALA A 36 -4.90 -3.21 -10.98
N PRO A 37 -4.30 -4.33 -11.39
CA PRO A 37 -2.84 -4.48 -11.53
C PRO A 37 -2.18 -3.42 -12.42
N THR A 38 -2.86 -2.98 -13.48
CA THR A 38 -2.37 -1.92 -14.39
C THR A 38 -2.28 -0.56 -13.70
N GLU A 39 -3.22 -0.27 -12.79
CA GLU A 39 -3.21 0.95 -11.99
C GLU A 39 -2.07 0.92 -10.95
N LEU A 40 -1.85 -0.23 -10.33
CA LEU A 40 -0.73 -0.40 -9.39
C LEU A 40 0.62 -0.22 -10.08
N GLN A 41 0.81 -0.80 -11.28
CA GLN A 41 2.04 -0.58 -12.06
C GLN A 41 2.24 0.89 -12.40
N ARG A 42 1.19 1.58 -12.88
CA ARG A 42 1.23 3.00 -13.19
C ARG A 42 1.60 3.85 -11.96
N LYS A 43 1.08 3.48 -10.80
CA LYS A 43 1.27 4.17 -9.51
C LYS A 43 2.69 3.96 -8.96
N PHE A 44 3.19 2.73 -8.97
CA PHE A 44 4.41 2.38 -8.24
C PHE A 44 5.68 2.40 -9.09
N LYS A 45 5.60 2.27 -10.43
CA LYS A 45 6.80 2.29 -11.27
C LYS A 45 7.60 3.60 -11.15
N PRO A 46 7.02 4.81 -11.29
CA PRO A 46 7.78 6.05 -11.15
C PRO A 46 8.35 6.27 -9.74
N LEU A 47 7.62 5.83 -8.71
CA LEU A 47 8.13 5.87 -7.34
C LEU A 47 9.32 4.93 -7.14
N GLY A 48 9.27 3.72 -7.73
CA GLY A 48 10.39 2.78 -7.72
C GLY A 48 11.64 3.34 -8.37
N GLU A 49 11.50 3.93 -9.56
CA GLU A 49 12.60 4.60 -10.29
C GLU A 49 13.20 5.76 -9.49
N TYR A 50 12.37 6.53 -8.80
CA TYR A 50 12.81 7.59 -7.89
C TYR A 50 13.61 7.01 -6.71
N LEU A 51 13.08 5.99 -6.05
CA LEU A 51 13.77 5.34 -4.92
C LEU A 51 15.10 4.71 -5.35
N GLU A 52 15.20 4.09 -6.54
CA GLU A 52 16.48 3.61 -7.09
C GLU A 52 17.53 4.72 -7.15
N GLN A 53 17.15 5.90 -7.64
CA GLN A 53 18.04 7.05 -7.76
C GLN A 53 18.47 7.58 -6.38
N GLN A 54 17.53 7.67 -5.42
CA GLN A 54 17.82 8.19 -4.09
C GLN A 54 18.67 7.24 -3.23
N LEU A 55 18.43 5.94 -3.37
CA LEU A 55 19.09 4.93 -2.55
C LEU A 55 20.38 4.39 -3.17
N GLY A 56 20.57 4.56 -4.49
CA GLY A 56 21.71 4.03 -5.23
C GLY A 56 21.70 2.48 -5.29
N MET A 57 20.51 1.87 -5.22
CA MET A 57 20.31 0.42 -5.27
C MET A 57 19.09 0.10 -6.15
N LYS A 58 19.01 -1.14 -6.64
CA LYS A 58 17.89 -1.59 -7.45
C LYS A 58 16.62 -1.70 -6.60
N VAL A 59 15.48 -1.29 -7.16
CA VAL A 59 14.16 -1.44 -6.55
C VAL A 59 13.28 -2.34 -7.41
N GLU A 60 12.83 -3.46 -6.84
CA GLU A 60 11.98 -4.43 -7.52
C GLU A 60 10.59 -4.48 -6.90
N PHE A 61 9.59 -4.13 -7.70
CA PHE A 61 8.19 -4.26 -7.29
C PHE A 61 7.66 -5.64 -7.65
N THR A 62 7.23 -6.40 -6.62
CA THR A 62 6.61 -7.72 -6.78
C THR A 62 5.12 -7.63 -6.43
N PRO A 63 4.21 -7.81 -7.39
CA PRO A 63 2.79 -7.84 -7.10
C PRO A 63 2.42 -9.10 -6.31
N VAL A 64 1.35 -9.01 -5.53
CA VAL A 64 0.77 -10.12 -4.78
C VAL A 64 -0.69 -10.33 -5.16
N ALA A 65 -1.24 -11.50 -4.80
CA ALA A 65 -2.59 -11.89 -5.21
C ALA A 65 -3.70 -11.17 -4.42
N ASP A 66 -3.46 -10.90 -3.14
CA ASP A 66 -4.44 -10.33 -2.22
C ASP A 66 -3.77 -9.62 -1.04
N TYR A 67 -4.58 -8.96 -0.20
CA TYR A 67 -4.11 -8.23 0.98
C TYR A 67 -3.38 -9.12 2.02
N PRO A 68 -3.91 -10.31 2.40
CA PRO A 68 -3.18 -11.22 3.27
C PRO A 68 -1.80 -11.62 2.74
N ALA A 69 -1.65 -11.79 1.42
CA ALA A 69 -0.38 -12.18 0.81
C ALA A 69 0.74 -11.15 1.03
N VAL A 70 0.42 -9.85 1.14
CA VAL A 70 1.40 -8.81 1.49
C VAL A 70 1.92 -9.03 2.91
N VAL A 71 1.02 -9.30 3.86
CA VAL A 71 1.37 -9.57 5.26
C VAL A 71 2.29 -10.79 5.36
N GLU A 72 1.95 -11.87 4.63
CA GLU A 72 2.78 -13.07 4.57
C GLU A 72 4.14 -12.82 3.92
N ALA A 73 4.19 -12.02 2.86
CA ALA A 73 5.44 -11.70 2.18
C ALA A 73 6.39 -10.89 3.08
N LEU A 74 5.87 -9.92 3.83
CA LEU A 74 6.64 -9.13 4.78
C LEU A 74 7.11 -9.98 5.96
N ALA A 75 6.22 -10.82 6.52
CA ALA A 75 6.53 -11.69 7.65
C ALA A 75 7.55 -12.79 7.32
N ALA A 76 7.63 -13.20 6.07
CA ALA A 76 8.59 -14.20 5.58
C ALA A 76 9.87 -13.59 4.99
N ASP A 77 10.13 -12.30 5.21
CA ASP A 77 11.29 -11.55 4.66
C ASP A 77 11.42 -11.66 3.12
N ARG A 78 10.32 -11.90 2.42
CA ARG A 78 10.30 -11.96 0.95
C ARG A 78 10.24 -10.58 0.31
N VAL A 79 9.79 -9.57 1.07
CA VAL A 79 9.79 -8.16 0.70
C VAL A 79 10.37 -7.33 1.84
N ASP A 80 10.94 -6.19 1.50
CA ASP A 80 11.63 -5.29 2.43
C ASP A 80 10.77 -4.09 2.80
N LEU A 81 10.00 -3.59 1.82
CA LEU A 81 9.13 -2.42 1.94
C LEU A 81 7.76 -2.74 1.34
N ALA A 82 6.69 -2.38 2.04
CA ALA A 82 5.32 -2.65 1.62
C ALA A 82 4.41 -1.43 1.81
N TRP A 83 3.59 -1.13 0.80
CA TRP A 83 2.44 -0.24 0.93
C TRP A 83 1.28 -0.99 1.56
N LEU A 84 0.91 -0.62 2.77
CA LEU A 84 -0.12 -1.29 3.56
C LEU A 84 -1.26 -0.33 3.89
N GLY A 85 -2.46 -0.87 4.08
CA GLY A 85 -3.51 -0.19 4.84
C GLY A 85 -3.26 -0.33 6.34
N GLY A 86 -3.91 0.50 7.15
CA GLY A 86 -3.75 0.45 8.62
C GLY A 86 -4.02 -0.94 9.20
N PHE A 87 -5.03 -1.66 8.69
CA PHE A 87 -5.35 -3.02 9.17
C PHE A 87 -4.29 -4.05 8.76
N THR A 88 -3.82 -4.03 7.52
CA THR A 88 -2.73 -4.93 7.09
C THR A 88 -1.42 -4.61 7.81
N PHE A 89 -1.15 -3.35 8.15
CA PHE A 89 -0.04 -2.98 9.02
C PHE A 89 -0.16 -3.62 10.41
N VAL A 90 -1.33 -3.50 11.04
CA VAL A 90 -1.57 -4.12 12.36
C VAL A 90 -1.38 -5.63 12.28
N GLN A 91 -1.93 -6.29 11.25
CA GLN A 91 -1.74 -7.72 11.03
C GLN A 91 -0.25 -8.09 10.86
N ALA A 92 0.50 -7.32 10.05
CA ALA A 92 1.94 -7.52 9.88
C ALA A 92 2.70 -7.33 11.20
N ARG A 93 2.39 -6.27 11.95
CA ARG A 93 3.01 -5.97 13.25
C ARG A 93 2.75 -7.07 14.28
N LEU A 94 1.51 -7.55 14.38
CA LEU A 94 1.15 -8.65 15.29
C LEU A 94 1.86 -9.95 14.91
N LYS A 95 2.00 -10.22 13.61
CA LYS A 95 2.62 -11.45 13.12
C LYS A 95 4.15 -11.45 13.27
N THR A 96 4.81 -10.33 12.98
CA THR A 96 6.27 -10.21 13.00
C THR A 96 6.81 -9.74 14.36
N GLY A 97 6.02 -8.99 15.11
CA GLY A 97 6.47 -8.25 16.29
C GLY A 97 7.37 -7.04 15.98
N THR A 98 7.84 -6.89 14.74
CA THR A 98 8.95 -5.99 14.39
C THR A 98 8.69 -5.06 13.21
N ALA A 99 7.63 -5.24 12.42
CA ALA A 99 7.32 -4.36 11.29
C ALA A 99 7.26 -2.88 11.70
N ILE A 100 7.88 -1.98 10.92
CA ILE A 100 8.05 -0.57 11.26
C ILE A 100 7.36 0.29 10.21
N PRO A 101 6.36 1.11 10.57
CA PRO A 101 5.79 2.10 9.65
C PRO A 101 6.76 3.28 9.51
N LEU A 102 6.99 3.73 8.29
CA LEU A 102 7.96 4.80 8.01
C LEU A 102 7.29 6.14 7.76
N VAL A 103 6.38 6.16 6.80
CA VAL A 103 5.69 7.37 6.35
C VAL A 103 4.28 7.03 5.92
N GLN A 104 3.42 8.04 5.93
CA GLN A 104 2.08 7.99 5.34
C GLN A 104 1.84 9.23 4.47
N ARG A 105 0.84 9.20 3.62
CA ARG A 105 0.38 10.42 2.95
C ARG A 105 -0.33 11.30 3.96
N GLU A 106 -0.23 12.61 3.85
CA GLU A 106 -0.87 13.54 4.81
C GLU A 106 -2.37 13.28 4.96
N GLN A 107 -3.08 12.97 3.87
CA GLN A 107 -4.52 12.67 3.91
C GLN A 107 -4.86 11.32 4.57
N ASP A 108 -3.91 10.42 4.73
CA ASP A 108 -4.15 9.13 5.40
C ASP A 108 -4.38 9.28 6.90
N ALA A 109 -4.06 10.45 7.48
CA ALA A 109 -4.35 10.79 8.87
C ALA A 109 -5.84 11.13 9.11
N VAL A 110 -6.59 11.45 8.05
CA VAL A 110 -8.02 11.83 8.09
C VAL A 110 -8.81 11.09 7.00
N PHE A 111 -8.54 9.81 6.85
CA PHE A 111 -9.10 8.99 5.80
C PHE A 111 -10.57 8.64 6.03
N THR A 112 -11.32 8.35 4.94
CA THR A 112 -12.73 7.97 5.01
C THR A 112 -13.08 6.86 4.03
N SER A 113 -14.23 6.21 4.26
CA SER A 113 -14.87 5.30 3.32
C SER A 113 -16.18 5.86 2.81
N LYS A 114 -16.54 5.54 1.58
CA LYS A 114 -17.83 5.89 0.97
C LYS A 114 -18.69 4.65 0.79
N PHE A 115 -19.93 4.76 1.26
CA PHE A 115 -20.97 3.77 1.03
C PHE A 115 -21.75 4.14 -0.22
N ILE A 116 -21.89 3.20 -1.12
CA ILE A 116 -22.48 3.40 -2.46
C ILE A 116 -23.61 2.43 -2.73
N SER A 117 -24.59 2.87 -3.53
CA SER A 117 -25.68 2.04 -4.05
C SER A 117 -26.08 2.48 -5.44
N SER A 118 -26.63 1.56 -6.22
CA SER A 118 -27.29 1.84 -7.50
C SER A 118 -28.81 2.07 -7.36
N ASP A 119 -29.39 1.78 -6.20
CA ASP A 119 -30.80 2.04 -5.93
C ASP A 119 -30.97 3.49 -5.41
N PRO A 120 -31.61 4.40 -6.17
CA PRO A 120 -31.78 5.79 -5.77
C PRO A 120 -32.63 5.99 -4.51
N ALA A 121 -33.35 4.95 -4.07
CA ALA A 121 -34.13 4.97 -2.83
C ALA A 121 -33.26 4.83 -1.58
N VAL A 122 -32.05 4.26 -1.70
CA VAL A 122 -31.12 4.07 -0.58
C VAL A 122 -30.51 5.41 -0.18
N LYS A 123 -30.76 5.84 1.06
CA LYS A 123 -30.27 7.09 1.67
C LYS A 123 -29.43 6.85 2.93
N SER A 124 -29.51 5.64 3.49
CA SER A 124 -28.84 5.23 4.71
C SER A 124 -28.50 3.74 4.67
N ILE A 125 -27.65 3.29 5.59
CA ILE A 125 -27.37 1.86 5.78
C ILE A 125 -28.65 1.08 6.08
N SER A 126 -29.59 1.68 6.83
CA SER A 126 -30.84 1.02 7.23
C SER A 126 -31.71 0.61 6.03
N ASP A 127 -31.63 1.34 4.92
CA ASP A 127 -32.38 1.03 3.69
C ASP A 127 -31.87 -0.23 2.97
N LEU A 128 -30.69 -0.69 3.35
CA LEU A 128 -30.08 -1.92 2.83
C LEU A 128 -30.36 -3.16 3.70
N LYS A 129 -31.24 -3.07 4.70
CA LYS A 129 -31.62 -4.23 5.53
C LYS A 129 -32.20 -5.35 4.66
N GLY A 130 -31.65 -6.56 4.81
CA GLY A 130 -32.05 -7.73 4.03
C GLY A 130 -31.59 -7.72 2.56
N LYS A 131 -30.83 -6.72 2.14
CA LYS A 131 -30.23 -6.60 0.80
C LYS A 131 -28.86 -7.26 0.75
N THR A 132 -28.24 -7.34 -0.43
CA THR A 132 -26.88 -7.83 -0.61
C THR A 132 -25.87 -6.69 -0.49
N PHE A 133 -24.71 -6.95 0.15
CA PHE A 133 -23.70 -5.93 0.39
C PHE A 133 -22.28 -6.43 0.10
N ALA A 134 -21.46 -5.59 -0.53
CA ALA A 134 -20.04 -5.87 -0.78
C ALA A 134 -19.12 -5.01 0.08
N PHE A 135 -18.23 -5.68 0.80
CA PHE A 135 -17.00 -5.10 1.32
C PHE A 135 -15.86 -5.22 0.28
N GLY A 136 -14.73 -4.52 0.49
CA GLY A 136 -13.53 -4.67 -0.31
C GLY A 136 -12.79 -5.99 -0.03
N SER A 137 -11.49 -5.94 0.31
CA SER A 137 -10.78 -7.11 0.85
C SER A 137 -11.11 -7.33 2.33
N VAL A 138 -11.07 -8.59 2.77
CA VAL A 138 -11.24 -8.96 4.19
C VAL A 138 -10.25 -8.26 5.12
N SER A 139 -9.04 -7.95 4.62
CA SER A 139 -7.97 -7.26 5.36
C SER A 139 -7.86 -5.77 5.02
N SER A 140 -8.86 -5.20 4.31
CA SER A 140 -8.87 -3.76 4.03
C SER A 140 -9.34 -2.96 5.23
N THR A 141 -8.65 -1.85 5.54
CA THR A 141 -9.10 -0.86 6.53
C THR A 141 -10.38 -0.18 6.06
N SER A 142 -10.30 0.51 4.94
CA SER A 142 -11.38 1.35 4.39
C SER A 142 -12.48 0.56 3.69
N GLY A 143 -12.17 -0.62 3.17
CA GLY A 143 -13.15 -1.48 2.50
C GLY A 143 -13.79 -2.53 3.41
N SER A 144 -13.34 -2.69 4.65
CA SER A 144 -13.86 -3.72 5.55
C SER A 144 -13.85 -3.32 7.03
N LEU A 145 -12.68 -3.19 7.67
CA LEU A 145 -12.58 -3.05 9.12
C LEU A 145 -13.31 -1.82 9.65
N MET A 146 -12.98 -0.63 9.15
CA MET A 146 -13.57 0.62 9.67
C MET A 146 -15.06 0.76 9.34
N PRO A 147 -15.54 0.45 8.12
CA PRO A 147 -16.97 0.39 7.86
C PRO A 147 -17.72 -0.54 8.81
N ARG A 148 -17.20 -1.74 9.06
CA ARG A 148 -17.79 -2.69 10.01
C ARG A 148 -17.79 -2.16 11.44
N TYR A 149 -16.71 -1.51 11.86
CA TYR A 149 -16.62 -0.89 13.17
C TYR A 149 -17.72 0.17 13.34
N PHE A 150 -17.92 1.08 12.37
CA PHE A 150 -18.96 2.10 12.45
C PHE A 150 -20.37 1.51 12.37
N MET A 151 -20.60 0.46 11.56
CA MET A 151 -21.87 -0.26 11.58
C MET A 151 -22.15 -0.87 12.96
N LEU A 152 -21.14 -1.47 13.61
CA LEU A 152 -21.29 -2.03 14.95
C LEU A 152 -21.57 -0.98 16.02
N GLN A 153 -21.07 0.26 15.88
CA GLN A 153 -21.45 1.37 16.79
C GLN A 153 -22.93 1.75 16.67
N GLU A 154 -23.55 1.46 15.52
CA GLU A 154 -24.98 1.62 15.26
C GLU A 154 -25.76 0.30 15.48
N GLU A 155 -25.19 -0.65 16.21
CA GLU A 155 -25.78 -1.96 16.51
C GLU A 155 -26.07 -2.81 15.25
N ILE A 156 -25.46 -2.48 14.11
CA ILE A 156 -25.59 -3.23 12.86
C ILE A 156 -24.47 -4.27 12.76
N VAL A 157 -24.85 -5.55 12.90
CA VAL A 157 -23.98 -6.70 12.63
C VAL A 157 -24.18 -7.10 11.18
N PRO A 158 -23.20 -6.86 10.28
CA PRO A 158 -23.39 -7.02 8.84
C PRO A 158 -23.96 -8.37 8.40
N GLU A 159 -23.45 -9.48 8.98
CA GLU A 159 -23.86 -10.85 8.65
C GLU A 159 -25.29 -11.19 9.08
N GLN A 160 -25.88 -10.42 9.99
CA GLN A 160 -27.27 -10.56 10.44
C GLN A 160 -28.18 -9.54 9.78
N PHE A 161 -27.63 -8.41 9.37
CA PHE A 161 -28.36 -7.28 8.83
C PHE A 161 -28.61 -7.43 7.32
N PHE A 162 -27.58 -7.81 6.56
CA PHE A 162 -27.69 -8.06 5.13
C PHE A 162 -28.10 -9.50 4.83
N SER A 163 -28.82 -9.73 3.74
CA SER A 163 -29.16 -11.09 3.29
C SER A 163 -27.93 -11.88 2.85
N ARG A 164 -26.92 -11.16 2.33
CA ARG A 164 -25.62 -11.71 1.94
C ARG A 164 -24.53 -10.63 2.04
N VAL A 165 -23.43 -10.97 2.67
CA VAL A 165 -22.18 -10.22 2.65
C VAL A 165 -21.21 -10.89 1.67
N ALA A 166 -20.57 -10.09 0.82
CA ALA A 166 -19.56 -10.53 -0.14
C ALA A 166 -18.30 -9.66 -0.04
N TYR A 167 -17.19 -10.16 -0.54
CA TYR A 167 -15.92 -9.44 -0.60
C TYR A 167 -15.49 -9.33 -2.07
N SER A 168 -15.33 -8.10 -2.56
CA SER A 168 -14.93 -7.83 -3.94
C SER A 168 -13.43 -8.02 -4.20
N GLY A 169 -12.63 -7.91 -3.13
CA GLY A 169 -11.18 -8.02 -3.15
C GLY A 169 -10.44 -6.70 -3.37
N ALA A 170 -11.02 -5.75 -4.13
CA ALA A 170 -10.42 -4.46 -4.44
C ALA A 170 -11.49 -3.35 -4.50
N HIS A 171 -11.08 -2.08 -4.38
CA HIS A 171 -12.04 -0.96 -4.29
C HIS A 171 -12.73 -0.66 -5.62
N ASP A 172 -12.01 -0.71 -6.74
CA ASP A 172 -12.59 -0.55 -8.08
C ASP A 172 -13.55 -1.70 -8.42
N ALA A 173 -13.25 -2.92 -7.98
CA ALA A 173 -14.16 -4.06 -8.11
C ALA A 173 -15.46 -3.86 -7.31
N THR A 174 -15.40 -3.26 -6.11
CA THR A 174 -16.60 -2.93 -5.33
C THR A 174 -17.51 -1.98 -6.10
N ALA A 175 -16.95 -0.90 -6.66
CA ALA A 175 -17.72 0.06 -7.46
C ALA A 175 -18.37 -0.61 -8.68
N ALA A 176 -17.58 -1.41 -9.41
CA ALA A 176 -18.08 -2.15 -10.57
C ALA A 176 -19.20 -3.17 -10.24
N TRP A 177 -19.12 -3.83 -9.06
CA TRP A 177 -20.15 -4.76 -8.63
C TRP A 177 -21.47 -4.06 -8.32
N VAL A 178 -21.42 -2.89 -7.68
CA VAL A 178 -22.61 -2.09 -7.39
C VAL A 178 -23.21 -1.55 -8.70
N GLU A 179 -22.38 -0.99 -9.58
CA GLU A 179 -22.83 -0.46 -10.87
C GLU A 179 -23.49 -1.53 -11.78
N ALA A 180 -22.95 -2.74 -11.75
CA ALA A 180 -23.49 -3.89 -12.48
C ALA A 180 -24.72 -4.53 -11.81
N GLY A 181 -25.17 -4.04 -10.64
CA GLY A 181 -26.28 -4.64 -9.89
C GLY A 181 -25.98 -6.02 -9.33
N LYS A 182 -24.70 -6.41 -9.19
CA LYS A 182 -24.29 -7.69 -8.59
C LYS A 182 -24.55 -7.73 -7.09
N VAL A 183 -24.54 -6.57 -6.47
CA VAL A 183 -24.89 -6.29 -5.07
C VAL A 183 -25.70 -4.99 -5.00
N ASP A 184 -26.54 -4.85 -3.98
CA ASP A 184 -27.40 -3.69 -3.79
C ASP A 184 -26.65 -2.49 -3.21
N GLY A 185 -25.58 -2.74 -2.45
CA GLY A 185 -24.73 -1.71 -1.88
C GLY A 185 -23.32 -2.21 -1.66
N GLY A 186 -22.41 -1.29 -1.43
CA GLY A 186 -21.02 -1.59 -1.13
C GLY A 186 -20.30 -0.46 -0.44
N VAL A 187 -19.09 -0.72 0.03
CA VAL A 187 -18.23 0.27 0.66
C VAL A 187 -16.81 0.17 0.14
N LEU A 188 -16.20 1.33 -0.11
CA LEU A 188 -14.85 1.43 -0.64
C LEU A 188 -14.11 2.66 -0.13
N ASN A 189 -12.84 2.69 -0.37
CA ASN A 189 -11.93 3.82 -0.18
C ASN A 189 -12.44 5.08 -0.88
N ALA A 190 -12.55 6.18 -0.13
CA ALA A 190 -13.08 7.44 -0.67
C ALA A 190 -12.20 8.00 -1.80
N SER A 191 -10.87 7.93 -1.68
CA SER A 191 -9.95 8.44 -2.71
C SER A 191 -10.04 7.64 -4.01
N VAL A 192 -10.22 6.31 -3.93
CA VAL A 192 -10.42 5.47 -5.12
C VAL A 192 -11.75 5.79 -5.79
N TRP A 193 -12.82 5.98 -5.01
CA TRP A 193 -14.10 6.43 -5.56
C TRP A 193 -13.95 7.73 -6.32
N ASP A 194 -13.33 8.75 -5.72
CA ASP A 194 -13.17 10.07 -6.33
C ASP A 194 -12.32 10.00 -7.62
N LYS A 195 -11.27 9.17 -7.62
CA LYS A 195 -10.46 8.87 -8.79
C LYS A 195 -11.26 8.19 -9.91
N LEU A 196 -12.10 7.20 -9.59
CA LEU A 196 -12.94 6.50 -10.56
C LEU A 196 -13.95 7.45 -11.20
N VAL A 197 -14.58 8.31 -10.41
CA VAL A 197 -15.52 9.35 -10.89
C VAL A 197 -14.80 10.35 -11.79
N ALA A 198 -13.66 10.89 -11.36
CA ALA A 198 -12.87 11.84 -12.16
C ALA A 198 -12.38 11.25 -13.48
N ALA A 199 -12.11 9.94 -13.53
CA ALA A 199 -11.70 9.21 -14.73
C ALA A 199 -12.87 8.74 -15.60
N GLY A 200 -14.13 9.00 -15.22
CA GLY A 200 -15.31 8.52 -15.92
C GLY A 200 -15.46 6.99 -15.94
N LYS A 201 -14.85 6.31 -14.95
CA LYS A 201 -14.88 4.85 -14.79
C LYS A 201 -16.08 4.35 -13.98
N VAL A 202 -16.86 5.25 -13.41
CA VAL A 202 -18.14 4.98 -12.73
C VAL A 202 -19.17 5.95 -13.25
N ASP A 203 -20.33 5.45 -13.62
CA ASP A 203 -21.49 6.24 -14.02
C ASP A 203 -22.25 6.75 -12.78
N THR A 204 -22.00 7.99 -12.41
CA THR A 204 -22.65 8.63 -11.24
C THR A 204 -24.13 8.89 -11.43
N THR A 205 -24.69 8.66 -12.61
CA THR A 205 -26.16 8.64 -12.84
C THR A 205 -26.79 7.33 -12.40
N LYS A 206 -25.99 6.26 -12.29
CA LYS A 206 -26.40 4.91 -11.85
C LYS A 206 -25.99 4.59 -10.43
N VAL A 207 -24.84 5.12 -9.97
CA VAL A 207 -24.31 4.81 -8.63
C VAL A 207 -24.09 6.11 -7.87
N HIS A 208 -24.60 6.18 -6.65
CA HIS A 208 -24.44 7.33 -5.79
C HIS A 208 -23.82 6.95 -4.45
N VAL A 209 -23.15 7.91 -3.82
CA VAL A 209 -22.71 7.84 -2.44
C VAL A 209 -23.85 8.25 -1.54
N PHE A 210 -24.27 7.39 -0.61
CA PHE A 210 -25.34 7.69 0.33
C PHE A 210 -24.83 7.95 1.76
N ALA A 211 -23.60 7.52 2.08
CA ALA A 211 -22.98 7.80 3.38
C ALA A 211 -21.44 7.82 3.26
N THR A 212 -20.81 8.52 4.22
CA THR A 212 -19.35 8.55 4.38
C THR A 212 -19.05 8.33 5.86
N THR A 213 -18.01 7.54 6.17
CA THR A 213 -17.61 7.29 7.56
C THR A 213 -17.03 8.54 8.23
N PRO A 214 -17.02 8.59 9.57
CA PRO A 214 -16.05 9.43 10.28
C PRO A 214 -14.60 9.16 9.83
N THR A 215 -13.69 10.08 10.15
CA THR A 215 -12.28 9.95 9.79
C THR A 215 -11.55 8.93 10.65
N TYR A 216 -10.51 8.31 10.06
CA TYR A 216 -9.62 7.37 10.73
C TYR A 216 -8.26 7.38 10.03
N TYR A 217 -7.24 6.75 10.64
CA TYR A 217 -5.92 6.55 10.01
C TYR A 217 -5.97 5.33 9.08
N ASP A 218 -5.38 5.44 7.88
CA ASP A 218 -5.29 4.31 6.96
C ASP A 218 -3.83 4.11 6.49
N TYR A 219 -3.53 4.29 5.24
CA TYR A 219 -2.33 3.81 4.55
C TYR A 219 -0.99 4.27 5.15
N ASN A 220 0.01 3.41 4.99
CA ASN A 220 1.40 3.70 5.34
C ASN A 220 2.38 2.85 4.52
N TRP A 221 3.61 3.33 4.38
CA TRP A 221 4.74 2.54 3.95
C TRP A 221 5.41 1.91 5.17
N THR A 222 5.56 0.60 5.13
CA THR A 222 6.10 -0.21 6.23
C THR A 222 7.26 -1.06 5.76
N VAL A 223 8.32 -1.16 6.57
CA VAL A 223 9.44 -2.08 6.33
C VAL A 223 9.41 -3.26 7.29
N ARG A 224 10.08 -4.36 6.89
CA ARG A 224 10.39 -5.45 7.83
C ARG A 224 11.34 -4.96 8.92
N GLY A 225 11.18 -5.44 10.14
CA GLY A 225 11.86 -4.89 11.30
C GLY A 225 13.34 -5.26 11.43
N ASN A 226 13.84 -6.20 10.64
CA ASN A 226 15.23 -6.62 10.58
C ASN A 226 16.01 -6.01 9.38
N LEU A 227 15.46 -4.98 8.74
CA LEU A 227 16.18 -4.22 7.73
C LEU A 227 17.26 -3.35 8.39
N ASP A 228 18.36 -3.09 7.67
CA ASP A 228 19.43 -2.23 8.15
C ASP A 228 18.89 -0.84 8.56
N PRO A 229 19.14 -0.38 9.80
CA PRO A 229 18.65 0.93 10.27
C PRO A 229 19.09 2.10 9.39
N ALA A 230 20.30 2.08 8.84
CA ALA A 230 20.77 3.13 7.95
C ALA A 230 20.00 3.14 6.61
N LEU A 231 19.57 1.98 6.13
CA LEU A 231 18.71 1.89 4.94
C LEU A 231 17.28 2.37 5.26
N ILE A 232 16.75 2.04 6.44
CA ILE A 232 15.44 2.54 6.91
C ILE A 232 15.43 4.08 6.93
N GLU A 233 16.45 4.71 7.51
CA GLU A 233 16.59 6.18 7.54
C GLU A 233 16.64 6.77 6.12
N LYS A 234 17.41 6.17 5.20
CA LYS A 234 17.51 6.61 3.81
C LYS A 234 16.17 6.49 3.07
N ILE A 235 15.45 5.39 3.23
CA ILE A 235 14.13 5.20 2.62
C ILE A 235 13.17 6.27 3.14
N THR A 236 13.11 6.46 4.46
CA THR A 236 12.26 7.48 5.09
C THR A 236 12.59 8.88 4.56
N ALA A 237 13.88 9.24 4.53
CA ALA A 237 14.33 10.53 4.01
C ALA A 237 13.97 10.73 2.53
N ALA A 238 14.06 9.68 1.70
CA ALA A 238 13.69 9.74 0.29
C ALA A 238 12.19 10.06 0.11
N PHE A 239 11.30 9.43 0.87
CA PHE A 239 9.88 9.77 0.83
C PHE A 239 9.60 11.21 1.26
N LEU A 240 10.21 11.65 2.38
CA LEU A 240 10.01 12.99 2.94
C LEU A 240 10.62 14.09 2.08
N ALA A 241 11.56 13.77 1.20
CA ALA A 241 12.21 14.72 0.28
C ALA A 241 11.39 15.02 -0.97
N LEU A 242 10.30 14.26 -1.26
CA LEU A 242 9.41 14.55 -2.38
C LEU A 242 8.73 15.91 -2.18
N ASP A 243 9.04 16.85 -3.07
CA ASP A 243 8.63 18.26 -2.99
C ASP A 243 7.55 18.56 -4.06
N PRO A 244 6.31 18.88 -3.67
CA PRO A 244 5.25 19.20 -4.61
C PRO A 244 5.52 20.45 -5.47
N ALA A 245 6.50 21.28 -5.10
CA ALA A 245 6.93 22.42 -5.91
C ALA A 245 7.80 22.02 -7.12
N LYS A 246 8.38 20.82 -7.10
CA LYS A 246 9.18 20.29 -8.22
C LYS A 246 8.31 19.46 -9.15
N PRO A 247 8.26 19.76 -10.47
CA PRO A 247 7.37 19.05 -11.39
C PRO A 247 7.55 17.52 -11.43
N ALA A 248 8.78 17.02 -11.34
CA ALA A 248 9.06 15.59 -11.34
C ALA A 248 8.53 14.91 -10.08
N ASP A 249 8.77 15.48 -8.89
CA ASP A 249 8.31 14.95 -7.62
C ASP A 249 6.78 15.05 -7.52
N LYS A 250 6.21 16.17 -7.99
CA LYS A 250 4.75 16.33 -8.07
C LYS A 250 4.09 15.26 -8.91
N ALA A 251 4.68 14.87 -10.03
CA ALA A 251 4.12 13.80 -10.87
C ALA A 251 4.07 12.46 -10.12
N ILE A 252 5.07 12.17 -9.29
CA ILE A 252 5.07 10.97 -8.42
C ILE A 252 4.00 11.11 -7.34
N LEU A 253 3.94 12.25 -6.65
CA LEU A 253 2.96 12.52 -5.60
C LEU A 253 1.52 12.42 -6.14
N ASP A 254 1.24 12.99 -7.31
CA ASP A 254 -0.08 12.92 -7.96
C ASP A 254 -0.50 11.45 -8.23
N LEU A 255 0.44 10.61 -8.71
CA LEU A 255 0.19 9.17 -8.91
C LEU A 255 -0.08 8.43 -7.61
N GLN A 256 0.55 8.85 -6.51
CA GLN A 256 0.30 8.32 -5.16
C GLN A 256 -0.97 8.91 -4.53
N ALA A 257 -1.64 9.85 -5.19
CA ALA A 257 -2.70 10.68 -4.63
C ALA A 257 -2.25 11.34 -3.31
N ALA A 258 -1.03 11.83 -3.24
CA ALA A 258 -0.41 12.43 -2.07
C ALA A 258 -0.19 13.93 -2.27
N SER A 259 -0.57 14.76 -1.28
CA SER A 259 -0.12 16.15 -1.20
C SER A 259 1.37 16.19 -0.82
N ARG A 260 1.74 15.34 0.13
CA ARG A 260 3.10 15.06 0.61
C ARG A 260 3.10 13.79 1.46
N PHE A 261 4.27 13.28 1.75
CA PHE A 261 4.46 12.28 2.81
C PHE A 261 4.83 12.95 4.15
N ILE A 262 4.37 12.35 5.26
CA ILE A 262 4.66 12.74 6.65
C ILE A 262 5.11 11.53 7.46
#